data_371fd707a8bf842fa17d1c53c3634d83
#
_entry.id   371fd707a8bf842fa17d1c53c3634d83
#
_cell.length_a   1.000
_cell.length_b   1.000
_cell.length_c   1.000
_cell.angle_alpha   90.00
_cell.angle_beta   90.00
_cell.angle_gamma   90.00
#
_symmetry.space_group_name_H-M   'P 1'
#
loop_
_entity.id
_entity.type
_entity.pdbx_description
1 polymer ?
#
loop_
_entity_poly.entity_id
_entity_poly.type
_entity_poly.pdbx_seq_one_letter_code
_entity_poly.pdbx_strand_id
1 'polypeptide(L)'
;MIQTNYLIIGSGVAGLTFAVKIAERFPDKKVTIVTKANENESNTRYAQGGIAIVTDKIEDSYEKHIQDTLICGDGLCDESIVEMVITEGPKRLKELIEWGAKFDKNTEGTLDLGKEGGHSE
;
A
#
# COMPACT_ATOMS: atom_id res chain seq x y z
N MET A 1 -25.32 -23.23 4.14
CA MET A 1 -25.01 -22.18 3.13
C MET A 1 -24.65 -20.92 3.90
N ILE A 2 -23.48 -20.30 3.57
CA ILE A 2 -23.08 -19.03 4.19
C ILE A 2 -23.59 -17.91 3.28
N GLN A 3 -24.38 -17.00 3.85
CA GLN A 3 -24.83 -15.80 3.16
C GLN A 3 -23.95 -14.62 3.55
N THR A 4 -23.55 -13.81 2.59
CA THR A 4 -22.72 -12.60 2.79
C THR A 4 -23.17 -11.50 1.85
N ASN A 5 -22.95 -10.25 2.23
CA ASN A 5 -23.22 -9.09 1.39
C ASN A 5 -22.03 -8.79 0.45
N TYR A 6 -20.82 -9.01 0.95
CA TYR A 6 -19.58 -8.82 0.19
C TYR A 6 -18.70 -10.05 0.35
N LEU A 7 -18.29 -10.63 -0.77
CA LEU A 7 -17.36 -11.74 -0.83
C LEU A 7 -16.05 -11.25 -1.43
N ILE A 8 -14.95 -11.43 -0.68
CA ILE A 8 -13.60 -11.05 -1.10
C ILE A 8 -12.80 -12.33 -1.28
N ILE A 9 -12.16 -12.47 -2.42
CA ILE A 9 -11.32 -13.63 -2.72
C ILE A 9 -9.86 -13.21 -2.64
N GLY A 10 -9.17 -13.71 -1.63
CA GLY A 10 -7.76 -13.42 -1.32
C GLY A 10 -7.58 -12.51 -0.11
N SER A 11 -6.55 -12.81 0.69
CA SER A 11 -6.17 -12.08 1.91
C SER A 11 -4.88 -11.24 1.73
N GLY A 12 -4.55 -10.88 0.51
CA GLY A 12 -3.47 -9.92 0.23
C GLY A 12 -3.87 -8.48 0.55
N VAL A 13 -2.93 -7.54 0.40
CA VAL A 13 -3.14 -6.12 0.73
C VAL A 13 -4.40 -5.53 0.07
N ALA A 14 -4.66 -5.84 -1.18
CA ALA A 14 -5.83 -5.32 -1.90
C ALA A 14 -7.15 -5.83 -1.28
N GLY A 15 -7.25 -7.14 -1.02
CA GLY A 15 -8.45 -7.75 -0.43
C GLY A 15 -8.71 -7.25 0.99
N LEU A 16 -7.66 -7.15 1.82
CA LEU A 16 -7.77 -6.65 3.19
C LEU A 16 -8.12 -5.16 3.22
N THR A 17 -7.50 -4.33 2.38
CA THR A 17 -7.84 -2.91 2.25
C THR A 17 -9.31 -2.72 1.87
N PHE A 18 -9.79 -3.48 0.89
CA PHE A 18 -11.19 -3.42 0.50
C PHE A 18 -12.11 -3.87 1.65
N ALA A 19 -11.75 -4.94 2.37
CA ALA A 19 -12.53 -5.44 3.50
C ALA A 19 -12.69 -4.39 4.60
N VAL A 20 -11.59 -3.73 5.00
CA VAL A 20 -11.60 -2.68 6.02
C VAL A 20 -12.48 -1.52 5.56
N LYS A 21 -12.26 -0.99 4.35
CA LYS A 21 -13.05 0.14 3.83
C LYS A 21 -14.55 -0.16 3.70
N ILE A 22 -14.91 -1.38 3.31
CA ILE A 22 -16.33 -1.79 3.25
C ILE A 22 -16.92 -1.93 4.64
N ALA A 23 -16.19 -2.51 5.60
CA ALA A 23 -16.65 -2.66 6.97
C ALA A 23 -16.87 -1.29 7.66
N GLU A 24 -15.98 -0.34 7.45
CA GLU A 24 -16.15 1.03 7.94
C GLU A 24 -17.35 1.74 7.32
N ARG A 25 -17.52 1.59 6.01
CA ARG A 25 -18.58 2.29 5.27
C ARG A 25 -19.97 1.69 5.48
N PHE A 26 -20.03 0.38 5.70
CA PHE A 26 -21.27 -0.39 5.83
C PHE A 26 -21.19 -1.35 7.03
N PRO A 27 -21.22 -0.83 8.27
CA PRO A 27 -20.97 -1.63 9.47
C PRO A 27 -22.05 -2.70 9.73
N ASP A 28 -23.23 -2.58 9.14
CA ASP A 28 -24.33 -3.52 9.21
C ASP A 28 -24.27 -4.63 8.15
N LYS A 29 -23.31 -4.59 7.26
CA LYS A 29 -23.14 -5.58 6.19
C LYS A 29 -22.12 -6.64 6.54
N LYS A 30 -22.44 -7.87 6.18
CA LYS A 30 -21.55 -9.01 6.38
C LYS A 30 -20.51 -9.06 5.27
N VAL A 31 -19.24 -8.97 5.66
CA VAL A 31 -18.09 -9.14 4.79
C VAL A 31 -17.48 -10.52 5.05
N THR A 32 -17.20 -11.26 4.00
CA THR A 32 -16.54 -12.57 4.09
C THR A 32 -15.31 -12.58 3.20
N ILE A 33 -14.19 -12.98 3.76
CA ILE A 33 -12.94 -13.18 3.02
C ILE A 33 -12.71 -14.68 2.87
N VAL A 34 -12.40 -15.11 1.65
CA VAL A 34 -12.03 -16.48 1.34
C VAL A 34 -10.58 -16.47 0.83
N THR A 35 -9.74 -17.29 1.44
CA THR A 35 -8.34 -17.45 1.07
C THR A 35 -7.98 -18.93 0.94
N LYS A 36 -6.96 -19.26 0.17
CA LYS A 36 -6.54 -20.64 -0.12
C LYS A 36 -5.82 -21.32 1.05
N ALA A 37 -5.36 -20.55 2.02
CA ALA A 37 -4.64 -21.04 3.20
C ALA A 37 -5.05 -20.24 4.43
N ASN A 38 -4.19 -20.11 5.44
CA ASN A 38 -4.45 -19.22 6.58
C ASN A 38 -4.51 -17.76 6.11
N GLU A 39 -5.24 -16.92 6.85
CA GLU A 39 -5.34 -15.49 6.57
C GLU A 39 -3.97 -14.78 6.51
N ASN A 40 -2.97 -15.35 7.16
CA ASN A 40 -1.59 -14.85 7.20
C ASN A 40 -0.73 -15.31 6.01
N GLU A 41 -1.21 -16.24 5.17
CA GLU A 41 -0.45 -16.77 4.03
C GLU A 41 -0.69 -15.91 2.79
N SER A 42 0.14 -14.87 2.63
CA SER A 42 0.07 -13.99 1.47
C SER A 42 1.44 -13.43 1.08
N ASN A 43 1.63 -13.07 -0.18
CA ASN A 43 2.84 -12.39 -0.62
C ASN A 43 3.06 -11.08 0.15
N THR A 44 1.99 -10.41 0.55
CA THR A 44 2.06 -9.21 1.38
C THR A 44 2.73 -9.45 2.72
N ARG A 45 2.44 -10.58 3.38
CA ARG A 45 3.08 -10.94 4.65
C ARG A 45 4.57 -11.22 4.47
N TYR A 46 4.94 -11.83 3.36
CA TYR A 46 6.33 -12.20 3.07
C TYR A 46 7.11 -11.11 2.35
N ALA A 47 6.47 -10.01 2.01
CA ALA A 47 7.16 -8.85 1.45
C ALA A 47 8.15 -8.29 2.48
N GLN A 48 9.35 -7.97 2.01
CA GLN A 48 10.41 -7.34 2.78
C GLN A 48 10.72 -5.98 2.16
N GLY A 49 11.09 -5.02 2.99
CA GLY A 49 11.44 -3.67 2.58
C GLY A 49 10.45 -2.61 3.06
N GLY A 50 10.63 -1.42 2.56
CA GLY A 50 9.83 -0.25 2.89
C GLY A 50 8.66 -0.02 1.94
N ILE A 51 8.02 1.12 2.11
CA ILE A 51 7.05 1.67 1.18
C ILE A 51 7.67 2.91 0.56
N ALA A 52 7.89 2.88 -0.76
CA ALA A 52 8.42 4.03 -1.50
C ALA A 52 7.31 5.06 -1.70
N ILE A 53 7.48 6.23 -1.11
CA ILE A 53 6.57 7.37 -1.23
C ILE A 53 7.33 8.69 -1.11
N VAL A 54 6.82 9.73 -1.71
CA VAL A 54 7.32 11.10 -1.54
C VAL A 54 6.77 11.68 -0.24
N THR A 55 7.62 11.83 0.78
CA THR A 55 7.27 12.43 2.07
C THR A 55 7.76 13.86 2.22
N ASP A 56 8.94 14.17 1.67
CA ASP A 56 9.55 15.49 1.68
C ASP A 56 9.62 16.04 0.24
N LYS A 57 8.93 17.15 0.00
CA LYS A 57 8.90 17.82 -1.30
C LYS A 57 10.07 18.80 -1.53
N ILE A 58 10.99 18.90 -0.58
CA ILE A 58 12.17 19.75 -0.71
C ILE A 58 13.30 18.97 -1.38
N GLU A 59 13.52 17.73 -0.94
CA GLU A 59 14.58 16.87 -1.45
C GLU A 59 14.08 15.91 -2.53
N ASP A 60 12.80 15.51 -2.47
CA ASP A 60 12.16 14.58 -3.41
C ASP A 60 10.98 15.22 -4.13
N SER A 61 10.54 14.64 -5.24
CA SER A 61 9.34 15.07 -5.95
C SER A 61 8.60 13.90 -6.59
N TYR A 62 7.30 14.09 -6.82
CA TYR A 62 6.51 13.11 -7.56
C TYR A 62 7.11 12.84 -8.95
N GLU A 63 7.62 13.88 -9.62
CA GLU A 63 8.21 13.80 -10.95
C GLU A 63 9.46 12.91 -10.95
N LYS A 64 10.35 13.06 -9.97
CA LYS A 64 11.52 12.19 -9.82
C LYS A 64 11.10 10.74 -9.61
N HIS A 65 10.20 10.49 -8.66
CA HIS A 65 9.74 9.14 -8.34
C HIS A 65 9.03 8.49 -9.54
N ILE A 66 8.21 9.23 -10.29
CA ILE A 66 7.56 8.75 -11.52
C ILE A 66 8.62 8.36 -12.55
N GLN A 67 9.62 9.24 -12.82
CA GLN A 67 10.67 8.97 -13.79
C GLN A 67 11.51 7.76 -13.41
N ASP A 68 11.92 7.64 -12.15
CA ASP A 68 12.67 6.49 -11.65
C ASP A 68 11.89 5.19 -11.85
N THR A 69 10.58 5.20 -11.54
CA THR A 69 9.71 4.05 -11.73
C THR A 69 9.58 3.66 -13.20
N LEU A 70 9.42 4.64 -14.10
CA LEU A 70 9.30 4.40 -15.54
C LEU A 70 10.61 3.85 -16.12
N ILE A 71 11.77 4.38 -15.67
CA ILE A 71 13.09 3.91 -16.08
C ILE A 71 13.30 2.46 -15.64
N CYS A 72 13.03 2.14 -14.36
CA CYS A 72 13.14 0.79 -13.84
C CYS A 72 12.17 -0.20 -14.51
N GLY A 73 11.03 0.29 -14.94
CA GLY A 73 10.01 -0.51 -15.62
C GLY A 73 10.31 -0.83 -17.08
N ASP A 74 11.36 -0.25 -17.67
CA ASP A 74 11.89 -0.54 -19.02
C ASP A 74 10.80 -0.61 -20.12
N GLY A 75 9.87 0.33 -20.09
CA GLY A 75 8.77 0.44 -21.06
C GLY A 75 7.57 -0.50 -20.81
N LEU A 76 7.55 -1.23 -19.71
CA LEU A 76 6.43 -2.11 -19.33
C LEU A 76 5.37 -1.41 -18.48
N CYS A 77 5.63 -0.17 -18.04
CA CYS A 77 4.71 0.58 -17.20
C CYS A 77 3.63 1.31 -18.02
N ASP A 78 2.43 1.39 -17.45
CA ASP A 78 1.43 2.37 -17.86
C ASP A 78 1.70 3.66 -17.07
N GLU A 79 2.10 4.72 -17.77
CA GLU A 79 2.50 5.99 -17.18
C GLU A 79 1.38 6.61 -16.33
N SER A 80 0.13 6.55 -16.80
CA SER A 80 -1.01 7.09 -16.07
C SER A 80 -1.27 6.38 -14.76
N ILE A 81 -1.02 5.08 -14.71
CA ILE A 81 -1.15 4.28 -13.48
C ILE A 81 0.02 4.57 -12.53
N VAL A 82 1.24 4.71 -13.04
CA VAL A 82 2.42 5.10 -12.23
C VAL A 82 2.18 6.45 -11.57
N GLU A 83 1.76 7.46 -12.33
CA GLU A 83 1.43 8.79 -11.81
C GLU A 83 0.36 8.73 -10.72
N MET A 84 -0.74 8.01 -10.96
CA MET A 84 -1.81 7.84 -9.98
C MET A 84 -1.31 7.18 -8.68
N VAL A 85 -0.56 6.10 -8.78
CA VAL A 85 -0.07 5.35 -7.62
C VAL A 85 0.88 6.21 -6.78
N ILE A 86 1.83 6.89 -7.41
CA ILE A 86 2.83 7.71 -6.72
C ILE A 86 2.18 8.93 -6.06
N THR A 87 1.31 9.63 -6.79
CA THR A 87 0.67 10.84 -6.23
C THR A 87 -0.33 10.54 -5.12
N GLU A 88 -0.97 9.37 -5.12
CA GLU A 88 -1.83 8.93 -4.03
C GLU A 88 -1.07 8.30 -2.84
N GLY A 89 0.19 7.93 -3.01
CA GLY A 89 1.00 7.21 -2.02
C GLY A 89 0.96 7.81 -0.61
N PRO A 90 1.25 9.11 -0.41
CA PRO A 90 1.25 9.73 0.91
C PRO A 90 -0.09 9.64 1.64
N LYS A 91 -1.19 9.78 0.90
CA LYS A 91 -2.54 9.62 1.45
C LYS A 91 -2.79 8.18 1.91
N ARG A 92 -2.32 7.20 1.13
CA ARG A 92 -2.50 5.78 1.46
C ARG A 92 -1.64 5.35 2.64
N LEU A 93 -0.43 5.89 2.77
CA LEU A 93 0.40 5.67 3.95
C LEU A 93 -0.30 6.19 5.22
N LYS A 94 -0.88 7.39 5.15
CA LYS A 94 -1.63 7.95 6.28
C LYS A 94 -2.80 7.06 6.69
N GLU A 95 -3.58 6.54 5.74
CA GLU A 95 -4.66 5.60 6.01
C GLU A 95 -4.14 4.33 6.72
N LEU A 96 -3.01 3.77 6.27
CA LEU A 96 -2.40 2.60 6.90
C LEU A 96 -2.00 2.86 8.36
N ILE A 97 -1.42 4.03 8.64
CA ILE A 97 -1.03 4.43 9.99
C ILE A 97 -2.28 4.59 10.87
N GLU A 98 -3.35 5.19 10.35
CA GLU A 98 -4.63 5.35 11.04
C GLU A 98 -5.27 3.98 11.35
N TRP A 99 -5.09 2.98 10.50
CA TRP A 99 -5.51 1.59 10.75
C TRP A 99 -4.59 0.81 11.69
N GLY A 100 -3.50 1.43 12.18
CA GLY A 100 -2.61 0.87 13.17
C GLY A 100 -1.36 0.19 12.64
N ALA A 101 -1.02 0.39 11.36
CA ALA A 101 0.28 -0.06 10.84
C ALA A 101 1.41 0.65 11.58
N LYS A 102 2.41 -0.14 11.99
CA LYS A 102 3.58 0.38 12.72
C LYS A 102 4.76 0.37 11.76
N PHE A 103 5.35 1.53 11.60
CA PHE A 103 6.59 1.75 10.87
C PHE A 103 7.70 2.08 11.85
N ASP A 104 8.93 1.77 11.47
CA ASP A 104 10.11 2.13 12.24
C ASP A 104 10.22 3.65 12.36
N LYS A 105 10.75 4.09 13.48
CA LYS A 105 10.93 5.50 13.79
C LYS A 105 12.36 5.77 14.19
N ASN A 106 12.88 6.89 13.76
CA ASN A 106 14.18 7.38 14.19
C ASN A 106 14.16 7.83 15.66
N THR A 107 15.32 8.25 16.17
CA THR A 107 15.49 8.70 17.56
C THR A 107 14.66 9.93 17.93
N GLU A 108 14.19 10.68 16.95
CA GLU A 108 13.34 11.87 17.11
C GLU A 108 11.85 11.54 17.09
N GLY A 109 11.50 10.27 16.84
CA GLY A 109 10.12 9.79 16.80
C GLY A 109 9.40 10.02 15.47
N THR A 110 10.11 10.53 14.45
CA THR A 110 9.61 10.60 13.06
C THR A 110 9.83 9.28 12.34
N LEU A 111 9.15 9.07 11.21
CA LEU A 111 9.33 7.86 10.39
C LEU A 111 10.80 7.72 10.00
N ASP A 112 11.32 6.50 10.11
CA ASP A 112 12.65 6.19 9.63
C ASP A 112 12.60 6.01 8.11
N LEU A 113 13.34 6.86 7.40
CA LEU A 113 13.37 6.91 5.94
C LEU A 113 14.67 6.24 5.47
N GLY A 114 14.55 5.34 4.52
CA GLY A 114 15.66 4.65 3.89
C GLY A 114 15.58 4.76 2.38
N LYS A 115 16.73 4.79 1.73
CA LYS A 115 16.81 4.77 0.27
C LYS A 115 16.68 3.33 -0.22
N GLU A 116 15.69 3.10 -1.06
CA GLU A 116 15.43 1.80 -1.68
C GLU A 116 16.03 1.74 -3.10
N GLY A 117 16.34 0.52 -3.56
CA GLY A 117 16.86 0.31 -4.90
C GLY A 117 15.87 0.75 -5.99
N GLY A 118 16.38 1.44 -7.01
CA GLY A 118 15.56 1.94 -8.12
C GLY A 118 15.01 3.35 -7.92
N HIS A 119 15.31 3.99 -6.80
CA HIS A 119 14.95 5.39 -6.54
C HIS A 119 16.21 6.24 -6.37
N SER A 120 16.16 7.48 -6.87
CA SER A 120 17.28 8.41 -6.81
C SER A 120 17.41 9.11 -5.45
N GLU A 121 16.32 9.23 -4.69
CA GLU A 121 16.22 9.86 -3.37
C GLU A 121 15.70 8.89 -2.29
#